data_bc3a2530ed21cffdb294de39ec32ee0b
#
_entry.id   bc3a2530ed21cffdb294de39ec32ee0b
#
_cell.length_a   1.000
_cell.length_b   1.000
_cell.length_c   1.000
_cell.angle_alpha   90.00
_cell.angle_beta   90.00
_cell.angle_gamma   90.00
#
_symmetry.space_group_name_H-M   'P 1'
#
loop_
_entity.id
_entity.type
_entity.pdbx_description
1 polymer ?
#
loop_
_entity_poly.entity_id
_entity_poly.type
_entity_poly.pdbx_seq_one_letter_code
_entity_poly.pdbx_strand_id
1 'polypeptide(L)'
;APRAQGVYLVCDTLGWETGREMQKLSDEGIWETTLSEAKSPEGMRYKFRVVSAAGVKFKSDPYAFYSETLQKNASILYTRSNYTFKDEKYLEKRRKIAESGHYYPAPLNIYEVHLASFMTKDGMSNEDGEHYLNYRELAKKLGDYVQRTGYTHVELLPITEYPYDGSWGYQVTGYYAPTSRYGTPEDFAYFVNECHRHKIGVILDWVPAHFPKDAHGLAEFDGSCLYEYADPRKGEHPDWGT
;
A
#
# COMPACT_ATOMS: atom_id res chain seq x y z
N ALA A 1 3.41 -13.92 -14.09
CA ALA A 1 2.33 -14.22 -15.04
C ALA A 1 2.69 -15.43 -15.91
N PRO A 2 2.75 -16.67 -15.35
CA PRO A 2 3.21 -17.87 -16.06
C PRO A 2 2.30 -18.28 -17.23
N ARG A 3 1.01 -18.03 -17.10
CA ARG A 3 -0.01 -18.41 -18.10
C ARG A 3 -0.38 -17.29 -19.07
N ALA A 4 0.24 -16.13 -18.93
CA ALA A 4 0.07 -15.05 -19.90
C ALA A 4 0.64 -15.45 -21.28
N GLN A 5 -0.10 -15.10 -22.33
CA GLN A 5 0.33 -15.23 -23.73
C GLN A 5 1.20 -14.05 -24.17
N GLY A 6 1.04 -12.90 -23.50
CA GLY A 6 1.83 -11.70 -23.70
C GLY A 6 1.64 -10.72 -22.56
N VAL A 7 2.68 -9.99 -22.23
CA VAL A 7 2.63 -8.89 -21.24
C VAL A 7 3.23 -7.66 -21.87
N TYR A 8 2.59 -6.52 -21.66
CA TYR A 8 3.02 -5.23 -22.20
C TYR A 8 3.05 -4.20 -21.08
N LEU A 9 4.09 -3.41 -21.04
CA LEU A 9 4.16 -2.24 -20.17
C LEU A 9 3.41 -1.08 -20.84
N VAL A 10 2.35 -0.60 -20.22
CA VAL A 10 1.61 0.60 -20.62
C VAL A 10 1.86 1.71 -19.61
N CYS A 11 2.10 2.92 -20.08
CA CYS A 11 2.42 4.04 -19.20
C CYS A 11 2.23 5.38 -19.91
N ASP A 12 2.37 6.48 -19.16
CA ASP A 12 2.20 7.84 -19.67
C ASP A 12 3.06 8.16 -20.89
N THR A 13 4.26 7.58 -20.99
CA THR A 13 5.21 7.87 -22.10
C THR A 13 5.11 6.92 -23.30
N LEU A 14 4.46 5.76 -23.13
CA LEU A 14 4.29 4.75 -24.19
C LEU A 14 2.84 4.66 -24.70
N GLY A 15 1.90 5.33 -24.03
CA GLY A 15 0.47 5.17 -24.26
C GLY A 15 -0.14 4.00 -23.47
N TRP A 16 -1.45 4.05 -23.35
CA TRP A 16 -2.23 3.16 -22.46
C TRP A 16 -2.89 1.99 -23.19
N GLU A 17 -2.88 1.98 -24.53
CA GLU A 17 -3.57 0.93 -25.30
C GLU A 17 -2.65 -0.19 -25.72
N THR A 18 -1.56 0.13 -26.41
CA THR A 18 -0.64 -0.87 -26.96
C THR A 18 0.53 -1.17 -26.04
N GLY A 19 1.20 -0.14 -25.55
CA GLY A 19 2.35 -0.24 -24.68
C GLY A 19 3.59 -0.84 -25.36
N ARG A 20 4.55 -1.27 -24.55
CA ARG A 20 5.77 -1.94 -24.95
C ARG A 20 5.76 -3.40 -24.55
N GLU A 21 5.96 -4.30 -25.49
CA GLU A 21 6.05 -5.73 -25.26
C GLU A 21 7.18 -6.06 -24.27
N MET A 22 6.90 -6.97 -23.37
CA MET A 22 7.87 -7.52 -22.43
C MET A 22 8.31 -8.91 -22.87
N GLN A 23 9.56 -9.23 -22.68
CA GLN A 23 10.12 -10.54 -22.99
C GLN A 23 9.87 -11.51 -21.83
N LYS A 24 9.36 -12.70 -22.11
CA LYS A 24 9.25 -13.77 -21.12
C LYS A 24 10.64 -14.38 -20.90
N LEU A 25 11.12 -14.30 -19.67
CA LEU A 25 12.46 -14.79 -19.28
C LEU A 25 12.44 -16.24 -18.79
N SER A 26 11.31 -16.69 -18.21
CA SER A 26 11.21 -18.02 -17.65
C SER A 26 9.80 -18.59 -17.70
N ASP A 27 9.66 -19.90 -17.54
CA ASP A 27 8.38 -20.59 -17.49
C ASP A 27 7.61 -20.31 -16.21
N GLU A 28 8.28 -19.87 -15.14
CA GLU A 28 7.66 -19.38 -13.91
C GLU A 28 6.91 -18.06 -14.10
N GLY A 29 7.04 -17.45 -15.29
CA GLY A 29 6.26 -16.27 -15.67
C GLY A 29 6.90 -14.95 -15.28
N ILE A 30 8.21 -14.88 -15.30
CA ILE A 30 8.96 -13.64 -15.19
C ILE A 30 8.99 -12.98 -16.58
N TRP A 31 8.66 -11.71 -16.61
CA TRP A 31 8.63 -10.88 -17.82
C TRP A 31 9.47 -9.63 -17.61
N GLU A 32 10.17 -9.20 -18.62
CA GLU A 32 11.09 -8.06 -18.58
C GLU A 32 10.95 -7.15 -19.78
N THR A 33 11.07 -5.86 -19.55
CA THR A 33 11.36 -4.87 -20.58
C THR A 33 12.20 -3.75 -19.98
N THR A 34 12.97 -3.05 -20.81
CA THR A 34 13.81 -1.94 -20.36
C THR A 34 13.36 -0.65 -21.02
N LEU A 35 13.16 0.39 -20.22
CA LEU A 35 12.96 1.75 -20.69
C LEU A 35 14.22 2.59 -20.42
N SER A 36 14.51 3.56 -21.29
CA SER A 36 15.52 4.57 -20.99
C SER A 36 15.01 5.51 -19.89
N GLU A 37 15.91 6.15 -19.15
CA GLU A 37 15.56 7.13 -18.11
C GLU A 37 14.63 8.24 -18.63
N ALA A 38 14.83 8.71 -19.87
CA ALA A 38 13.96 9.70 -20.48
C ALA A 38 12.50 9.22 -20.69
N LYS A 39 12.27 7.90 -20.69
CA LYS A 39 10.94 7.28 -20.85
C LYS A 39 10.38 6.73 -19.54
N SER A 40 11.13 6.81 -18.46
CA SER A 40 10.73 6.35 -17.13
C SER A 40 10.94 7.44 -16.07
N PRO A 41 10.31 8.62 -16.24
CA PRO A 41 10.46 9.70 -15.27
C PRO A 41 9.80 9.33 -13.94
N GLU A 42 10.38 9.82 -12.84
CA GLU A 42 9.77 9.74 -11.51
C GLU A 42 8.33 10.25 -11.54
N GLY A 43 7.42 9.56 -10.88
CA GLY A 43 5.99 9.88 -10.90
C GLY A 43 5.22 9.40 -12.13
N MET A 44 5.88 8.72 -13.08
CA MET A 44 5.21 8.14 -14.25
C MET A 44 4.19 7.07 -13.82
N ARG A 45 2.98 7.16 -14.32
CA ARG A 45 1.95 6.14 -14.11
C ARG A 45 2.13 5.00 -15.09
N TYR A 46 1.94 3.77 -14.61
CA TYR A 46 2.08 2.57 -15.43
C TYR A 46 1.17 1.44 -14.96
N LYS A 47 0.94 0.49 -15.87
CA LYS A 47 0.29 -0.81 -15.63
C LYS A 47 0.91 -1.89 -16.50
N PHE A 48 0.56 -3.13 -16.20
CA PHE A 48 0.82 -4.27 -17.07
C PHE A 48 -0.46 -4.65 -17.82
N ARG A 49 -0.43 -4.58 -19.14
CA ARG A 49 -1.46 -5.12 -20.01
C ARG A 49 -1.15 -6.60 -20.22
N VAL A 50 -1.92 -7.46 -19.58
CA VAL A 50 -1.73 -8.91 -19.59
C VAL A 50 -2.73 -9.53 -20.55
N VAL A 51 -2.22 -10.27 -21.55
CA VAL A 51 -3.00 -11.01 -22.53
C VAL A 51 -2.98 -12.49 -22.14
N SER A 52 -4.15 -13.09 -22.00
CA SER A 52 -4.32 -14.49 -21.63
C SER A 52 -5.47 -15.14 -22.40
N ALA A 53 -5.69 -16.43 -22.20
CA ALA A 53 -6.85 -17.13 -22.76
C ALA A 53 -8.19 -16.56 -22.27
N ALA A 54 -8.20 -15.92 -21.08
CA ALA A 54 -9.37 -15.26 -20.51
C ALA A 54 -9.57 -13.80 -21.03
N GLY A 55 -8.76 -13.37 -22.00
CA GLY A 55 -8.82 -12.03 -22.59
C GLY A 55 -7.69 -11.11 -22.10
N VAL A 56 -7.90 -9.82 -22.22
CA VAL A 56 -6.94 -8.77 -21.88
C VAL A 56 -7.35 -8.11 -20.58
N LYS A 57 -6.41 -8.01 -19.63
CA LYS A 57 -6.59 -7.28 -18.37
C LYS A 57 -5.45 -6.27 -18.15
N PHE A 58 -5.79 -5.13 -17.54
CA PHE A 58 -4.81 -4.13 -17.15
C PHE A 58 -4.56 -4.25 -15.65
N LYS A 59 -3.38 -4.71 -15.28
CA LYS A 59 -2.99 -5.02 -13.90
C LYS A 59 -2.08 -3.95 -13.33
N SER A 60 -2.37 -3.52 -12.10
CA SER A 60 -1.43 -2.73 -11.31
C SER A 60 -0.23 -3.59 -10.92
N ASP A 61 0.90 -2.97 -10.65
CA ASP A 61 2.08 -3.65 -10.16
C ASP A 61 1.87 -4.05 -8.68
N PRO A 62 1.86 -5.35 -8.35
CA PRO A 62 1.68 -5.80 -6.98
C PRO A 62 2.82 -5.39 -6.03
N TYR A 63 3.96 -5.00 -6.59
CA TYR A 63 5.16 -4.60 -5.84
C TYR A 63 5.43 -3.09 -5.88
N ALA A 64 4.51 -2.30 -6.44
CA ALA A 64 4.65 -0.85 -6.44
C ALA A 64 4.71 -0.28 -5.03
N PHE A 65 5.62 0.67 -4.81
CA PHE A 65 5.72 1.43 -3.55
C PHE A 65 4.83 2.67 -3.53
N TYR A 66 4.24 3.02 -4.68
CA TYR A 66 3.35 4.17 -4.81
C TYR A 66 2.28 3.86 -5.86
N SER A 67 1.06 4.31 -5.61
CA SER A 67 -0.09 4.04 -6.47
C SER A 67 -1.03 5.24 -6.52
N GLU A 68 -1.81 5.36 -7.57
CA GLU A 68 -3.00 6.20 -7.56
C GLU A 68 -4.02 5.63 -6.56
N THR A 69 -4.98 6.43 -6.15
CA THR A 69 -5.99 6.07 -5.14
C THR A 69 -7.41 6.38 -5.61
N LEU A 70 -8.40 5.97 -4.83
CA LEU A 70 -9.83 6.13 -5.09
C LEU A 70 -10.23 5.45 -6.41
N GLN A 71 -10.79 6.19 -7.35
CA GLN A 71 -11.25 5.65 -8.63
C GLN A 71 -10.14 5.40 -9.65
N LYS A 72 -8.91 5.82 -9.33
CA LYS A 72 -7.72 5.59 -10.15
C LYS A 72 -6.92 4.44 -9.56
N ASN A 73 -6.21 3.70 -10.42
CA ASN A 73 -5.59 2.45 -10.00
C ASN A 73 -4.31 2.11 -10.77
N ALA A 74 -3.63 3.10 -11.33
CA ALA A 74 -2.31 2.88 -11.90
C ALA A 74 -1.25 2.87 -10.80
N SER A 75 -0.22 2.06 -10.97
CA SER A 75 1.01 2.15 -10.21
C SER A 75 1.80 3.39 -10.64
N ILE A 76 2.53 3.98 -9.71
CA ILE A 76 3.33 5.17 -9.95
C ILE A 76 4.79 4.79 -9.78
N LEU A 77 5.62 5.11 -10.77
CA LEU A 77 7.06 4.90 -10.67
C LEU A 77 7.61 5.78 -9.55
N TYR A 78 8.15 5.12 -8.56
CA TYR A 78 8.68 5.75 -7.36
C TYR A 78 10.04 5.14 -7.08
N THR A 79 11.07 5.94 -7.22
CA THR A 79 12.40 5.52 -6.83
C THR A 79 12.48 5.53 -5.31
N ARG A 80 13.31 4.65 -4.77
CA ARG A 80 13.45 4.49 -3.32
C ARG A 80 13.63 5.84 -2.65
N SER A 81 12.81 6.11 -1.63
CA SER A 81 12.84 7.34 -0.86
C SER A 81 14.24 7.64 -0.34
N ASN A 82 14.66 8.89 -0.50
CA ASN A 82 15.85 9.45 0.15
C ASN A 82 15.51 10.01 1.55
N TYR A 83 14.35 9.67 2.11
CA TYR A 83 13.95 10.14 3.42
C TYR A 83 14.94 9.69 4.48
N THR A 84 15.49 10.66 5.22
CA THR A 84 16.41 10.40 6.32
C THR A 84 15.66 10.45 7.63
N PHE A 85 15.52 9.33 8.30
CA PHE A 85 14.91 9.25 9.63
C PHE A 85 15.82 9.95 10.66
N LYS A 86 15.21 10.58 11.65
CA LYS A 86 15.86 11.26 12.78
C LYS A 86 15.34 10.67 14.11
N ASP A 87 15.32 9.37 14.19
CA ASP A 87 14.73 8.58 15.27
C ASP A 87 15.74 7.65 15.97
N GLU A 88 17.04 7.89 15.82
CA GLU A 88 18.12 7.05 16.33
C GLU A 88 17.97 6.79 17.83
N LYS A 89 17.55 7.79 18.62
CA LYS A 89 17.34 7.64 20.07
C LYS A 89 16.21 6.66 20.40
N TYR A 90 15.17 6.66 19.60
CA TYR A 90 14.05 5.72 19.74
C TYR A 90 14.50 4.29 19.41
N LEU A 91 15.17 4.12 18.27
CA LEU A 91 15.67 2.82 17.82
C LEU A 91 16.71 2.25 18.78
N GLU A 92 17.63 3.07 19.30
CA GLU A 92 18.61 2.67 20.31
C GLU A 92 17.95 2.17 21.60
N LYS A 93 16.90 2.86 22.06
CA LYS A 93 16.12 2.40 23.23
C LYS A 93 15.47 1.05 22.96
N ARG A 94 14.85 0.85 21.77
CA ARG A 94 14.26 -0.44 21.38
C ARG A 94 15.30 -1.55 21.33
N ARG A 95 16.48 -1.28 20.76
CA ARG A 95 17.58 -2.24 20.68
C ARG A 95 18.01 -2.68 22.06
N LYS A 96 18.23 -1.75 22.99
CA LYS A 96 18.60 -2.06 24.39
C LYS A 96 17.56 -2.93 25.10
N ILE A 97 16.27 -2.66 24.88
CA ILE A 97 15.19 -3.48 25.42
C ILE A 97 15.27 -4.92 24.88
N ALA A 98 15.42 -5.06 23.56
CA ALA A 98 15.53 -6.37 22.93
C ALA A 98 16.77 -7.16 23.44
N GLU A 99 17.92 -6.51 23.55
CA GLU A 99 19.17 -7.11 24.05
C GLU A 99 19.08 -7.51 25.53
N SER A 100 18.29 -6.80 26.33
CA SER A 100 18.10 -7.14 27.75
C SER A 100 17.27 -8.40 28.00
N GLY A 101 16.60 -8.93 27.00
CA GLY A 101 15.64 -10.03 27.14
C GLY A 101 14.33 -9.68 27.84
N HIS A 102 14.16 -8.43 28.28
CA HIS A 102 12.94 -7.92 28.90
C HIS A 102 12.11 -7.21 27.84
N TYR A 103 11.37 -7.99 27.03
CA TYR A 103 10.63 -7.47 25.88
C TYR A 103 9.48 -6.51 26.28
N TYR A 104 8.99 -6.59 27.52
CA TYR A 104 7.90 -5.76 28.03
C TYR A 104 8.31 -5.05 29.32
N PRO A 105 9.27 -4.12 29.28
CA PRO A 105 9.77 -3.44 30.47
C PRO A 105 8.78 -2.43 31.07
N ALA A 106 7.73 -2.09 30.32
CA ALA A 106 6.67 -1.17 30.70
C ALA A 106 5.32 -1.59 30.12
N PRO A 107 4.22 -1.15 30.72
CA PRO A 107 2.89 -1.38 30.16
C PRO A 107 2.78 -0.83 28.73
N LEU A 108 2.09 -1.57 27.86
CA LEU A 108 1.67 -1.11 26.55
C LEU A 108 0.26 -0.54 26.64
N ASN A 109 0.07 0.63 26.05
CA ASN A 109 -1.22 1.26 25.89
C ASN A 109 -1.33 1.66 24.40
N ILE A 110 -2.15 0.94 23.64
CA ILE A 110 -2.23 1.04 22.19
C ILE A 110 -3.51 1.79 21.82
N TYR A 111 -3.40 2.77 20.97
CA TYR A 111 -4.51 3.47 20.34
C TYR A 111 -4.68 2.98 18.91
N GLU A 112 -5.70 2.18 18.67
CA GLU A 112 -6.09 1.73 17.33
C GLU A 112 -6.85 2.87 16.64
N VAL A 113 -6.47 3.19 15.41
CA VAL A 113 -7.01 4.35 14.71
C VAL A 113 -7.14 4.15 13.19
N HIS A 114 -8.29 4.50 12.67
CA HIS A 114 -8.50 4.71 11.23
C HIS A 114 -8.22 6.17 10.90
N LEU A 115 -7.19 6.42 10.08
CA LEU A 115 -6.69 7.78 9.85
C LEU A 115 -7.73 8.72 9.24
N ALA A 116 -8.57 8.23 8.31
CA ALA A 116 -9.60 9.04 7.67
C ALA A 116 -10.70 9.49 8.63
N SER A 117 -11.04 8.65 9.63
CA SER A 117 -12.11 8.94 10.58
C SER A 117 -11.63 9.60 11.86
N PHE A 118 -10.32 9.64 12.11
CA PHE A 118 -9.76 10.28 13.29
C PHE A 118 -10.07 11.79 13.34
N MET A 119 -9.75 12.48 12.26
CA MET A 119 -10.07 13.90 12.05
C MET A 119 -10.11 14.22 10.55
N THR A 120 -10.98 15.15 10.20
CA THR A 120 -11.00 15.80 8.87
C THR A 120 -10.55 17.26 8.99
N LYS A 121 -10.26 17.91 7.86
CA LYS A 121 -9.75 19.30 7.84
C LYS A 121 -10.69 20.28 8.51
N ASP A 122 -11.97 20.14 8.32
CA ASP A 122 -13.04 21.03 8.74
C ASP A 122 -14.17 20.33 9.50
N GLY A 123 -13.96 19.08 9.93
CA GLY A 123 -14.96 18.29 10.62
C GLY A 123 -16.12 17.80 9.75
N MET A 124 -15.99 17.94 8.43
CA MET A 124 -17.02 17.51 7.48
C MET A 124 -16.86 16.02 7.11
N SER A 125 -17.95 15.44 6.60
CA SER A 125 -17.90 14.12 5.96
C SER A 125 -16.93 14.11 4.79
N ASN A 126 -16.28 12.98 4.54
CA ASN A 126 -15.21 12.87 3.56
C ASN A 126 -15.56 11.87 2.45
N GLU A 127 -16.75 11.99 1.89
CA GLU A 127 -17.25 11.08 0.84
C GLU A 127 -16.48 11.19 -0.48
N ASP A 128 -15.91 12.37 -0.76
CA ASP A 128 -15.16 12.67 -1.98
C ASP A 128 -13.63 12.64 -1.82
N GLY A 129 -13.12 12.44 -0.60
CA GLY A 129 -11.70 12.38 -0.30
C GLY A 129 -11.00 13.73 -0.15
N GLU A 130 -11.70 14.86 -0.30
CA GLU A 130 -11.09 16.20 -0.28
C GLU A 130 -10.76 16.70 1.14
N HIS A 131 -11.43 16.15 2.15
CA HIS A 131 -11.32 16.57 3.54
C HIS A 131 -10.31 15.77 4.37
N TYR A 132 -9.62 14.82 3.78
CA TYR A 132 -8.57 14.05 4.48
C TYR A 132 -7.44 14.95 4.97
N LEU A 133 -7.02 14.72 6.20
CA LEU A 133 -5.72 15.21 6.65
C LEU A 133 -4.61 14.41 5.97
N ASN A 134 -3.54 15.08 5.56
CA ASN A 134 -2.38 14.38 5.05
C ASN A 134 -1.54 13.77 6.19
N TYR A 135 -0.60 12.86 5.84
CA TYR A 135 0.26 12.20 6.81
C TYR A 135 1.02 13.17 7.73
N ARG A 136 1.43 14.34 7.22
CA ARG A 136 2.16 15.34 8.01
C ARG A 136 1.26 16.04 9.03
N GLU A 137 0.03 16.36 8.63
CA GLU A 137 -0.99 16.94 9.53
C GLU A 137 -1.42 15.93 10.58
N LEU A 138 -1.61 14.66 10.17
CA LEU A 138 -1.94 13.55 11.06
C LEU A 138 -0.83 13.29 12.08
N ALA A 139 0.45 13.31 11.67
CA ALA A 139 1.58 13.14 12.56
C ALA A 139 1.53 14.11 13.74
N LYS A 140 1.21 15.37 13.48
CA LYS A 140 1.10 16.39 14.53
C LYS A 140 -0.13 16.16 15.42
N LYS A 141 -1.31 16.09 14.80
CA LYS A 141 -2.59 16.04 15.54
C LYS A 141 -2.72 14.74 16.35
N LEU A 142 -2.38 13.61 15.75
CA LEU A 142 -2.42 12.31 16.41
C LEU A 142 -1.33 12.19 17.48
N GLY A 143 -0.12 12.68 17.20
CA GLY A 143 0.98 12.73 18.17
C GLY A 143 0.61 13.52 19.41
N ASP A 144 0.05 14.71 19.28
CA ASP A 144 -0.43 15.54 20.39
C ASP A 144 -1.54 14.83 21.19
N TYR A 145 -2.48 14.18 20.51
CA TYR A 145 -3.56 13.43 21.15
C TYR A 145 -3.04 12.25 21.97
N VAL A 146 -2.19 11.42 21.35
CA VAL A 146 -1.62 10.21 21.97
C VAL A 146 -0.77 10.55 23.19
N GLN A 147 0.07 11.61 23.11
CA GLN A 147 0.86 12.06 24.27
C GLN A 147 -0.02 12.55 25.41
N ARG A 148 -1.04 13.35 25.14
CA ARG A 148 -1.94 13.90 26.16
C ARG A 148 -2.75 12.82 26.85
N THR A 149 -3.13 11.76 26.13
CA THR A 149 -3.95 10.66 26.66
C THR A 149 -3.13 9.52 27.26
N GLY A 150 -1.80 9.54 27.11
CA GLY A 150 -0.89 8.57 27.73
C GLY A 150 -0.78 7.24 26.98
N TYR A 151 -1.16 7.19 25.70
CA TYR A 151 -0.89 6.02 24.87
C TYR A 151 0.59 5.92 24.52
N THR A 152 1.07 4.69 24.37
CA THR A 152 2.49 4.40 24.05
C THR A 152 2.69 4.05 22.57
N HIS A 153 1.64 3.56 21.94
CA HIS A 153 1.64 3.14 20.53
C HIS A 153 0.38 3.62 19.84
N VAL A 154 0.49 3.79 18.53
CA VAL A 154 -0.65 3.86 17.62
C VAL A 154 -0.64 2.60 16.75
N GLU A 155 -1.79 1.98 16.60
CA GLU A 155 -2.05 0.92 15.64
C GLU A 155 -2.90 1.50 14.52
N LEU A 156 -2.31 1.54 13.33
CA LEU A 156 -2.99 2.07 12.16
C LEU A 156 -3.81 0.95 11.52
N LEU A 157 -5.13 1.12 11.42
CA LEU A 157 -5.94 0.31 10.54
C LEU A 157 -5.32 0.32 9.14
N PRO A 158 -5.61 -0.67 8.28
CA PRO A 158 -4.83 -0.90 7.08
C PRO A 158 -4.58 0.37 6.27
N ILE A 159 -3.32 0.71 6.07
CA ILE A 159 -2.86 1.87 5.30
C ILE A 159 -2.23 1.49 3.96
N THR A 160 -2.21 0.22 3.62
CA THR A 160 -1.85 -0.25 2.28
C THR A 160 -2.91 0.18 1.28
N GLU A 161 -2.54 0.45 0.02
CA GLU A 161 -3.48 1.02 -0.96
C GLU A 161 -4.67 0.11 -1.26
N TYR A 162 -5.85 0.69 -1.29
CA TYR A 162 -7.13 0.01 -1.49
C TYR A 162 -8.10 0.89 -2.31
N PRO A 163 -9.00 0.31 -3.14
CA PRO A 163 -9.86 1.08 -4.04
C PRO A 163 -11.13 1.61 -3.39
N TYR A 164 -11.64 0.94 -2.34
CA TYR A 164 -12.97 1.20 -1.79
C TYR A 164 -12.90 1.68 -0.32
N ASP A 165 -13.31 2.91 -0.08
CA ASP A 165 -13.25 3.55 1.25
C ASP A 165 -14.06 2.82 2.30
N GLY A 166 -15.21 2.26 1.94
CA GLY A 166 -16.07 1.48 2.85
C GLY A 166 -15.42 0.21 3.38
N SER A 167 -14.32 -0.23 2.79
CA SER A 167 -13.54 -1.37 3.29
C SER A 167 -12.63 -1.01 4.47
N TRP A 168 -12.44 0.28 4.78
CA TRP A 168 -11.50 0.79 5.78
C TRP A 168 -10.04 0.33 5.56
N GLY A 169 -9.70 -0.03 4.32
CA GLY A 169 -8.40 -0.55 3.95
C GLY A 169 -8.26 -2.07 4.00
N TYR A 170 -9.30 -2.81 4.35
CA TYR A 170 -9.24 -4.28 4.41
C TYR A 170 -9.33 -4.98 3.04
N GLN A 171 -9.67 -4.25 1.97
CA GLN A 171 -9.67 -4.78 0.59
C GLN A 171 -8.46 -4.26 -0.19
N VAL A 172 -7.30 -4.79 0.14
CA VAL A 172 -5.99 -4.32 -0.35
C VAL A 172 -5.77 -4.67 -1.82
N THR A 173 -5.27 -3.70 -2.59
CA THR A 173 -4.80 -3.90 -3.98
C THR A 173 -3.33 -3.55 -4.17
N GLY A 174 -2.74 -2.73 -3.29
CA GLY A 174 -1.34 -2.32 -3.34
C GLY A 174 -0.61 -2.61 -2.03
N TYR A 175 -0.13 -3.83 -1.85
CA TYR A 175 0.43 -4.33 -0.58
C TYR A 175 1.66 -3.59 -0.06
N TYR A 176 2.45 -2.98 -0.96
CA TYR A 176 3.70 -2.30 -0.61
C TYR A 176 3.62 -0.78 -0.72
N ALA A 177 2.47 -0.26 -1.17
CA ALA A 177 2.22 1.16 -1.28
C ALA A 177 1.40 1.65 -0.08
N PRO A 178 1.88 2.61 0.71
CA PRO A 178 1.01 3.32 1.63
C PRO A 178 -0.07 4.07 0.84
N THR A 179 -1.30 4.07 1.32
CA THR A 179 -2.40 4.69 0.57
C THR A 179 -2.12 6.16 0.27
N SER A 180 -2.33 6.54 -0.97
CA SER A 180 -2.13 7.92 -1.45
C SER A 180 -3.21 8.90 -0.98
N ARG A 181 -4.24 8.42 -0.29
CA ARG A 181 -5.29 9.25 0.33
C ARG A 181 -4.74 10.32 1.24
N TYR A 182 -3.63 10.01 1.91
CA TYR A 182 -3.03 10.90 2.92
C TYR A 182 -1.70 11.50 2.47
N GLY A 183 -1.27 11.26 1.23
CA GLY A 183 -0.04 11.81 0.69
C GLY A 183 0.91 10.77 0.09
N THR A 184 2.17 11.13 0.01
CA THR A 184 3.22 10.33 -0.61
C THR A 184 3.82 9.31 0.36
N PRO A 185 4.56 8.30 -0.14
CA PRO A 185 5.34 7.41 0.72
C PRO A 185 6.33 8.13 1.64
N GLU A 186 6.89 9.27 1.20
CA GLU A 186 7.76 10.10 2.03
C GLU A 186 7.02 10.82 3.15
N ASP A 187 5.78 11.24 2.91
CA ASP A 187 4.93 11.81 3.94
C ASP A 187 4.58 10.78 5.00
N PHE A 188 4.38 9.53 4.59
CA PHE A 188 4.21 8.41 5.53
C PHE A 188 5.48 8.13 6.34
N ALA A 189 6.65 8.13 5.70
CA ALA A 189 7.93 8.02 6.40
C ALA A 189 8.10 9.16 7.43
N TYR A 190 7.71 10.39 7.05
CA TYR A 190 7.68 11.52 7.99
C TYR A 190 6.74 11.27 9.17
N PHE A 191 5.54 10.73 8.93
CA PHE A 191 4.58 10.39 9.99
C PHE A 191 5.19 9.42 11.00
N VAL A 192 5.80 8.33 10.54
CA VAL A 192 6.46 7.34 11.41
C VAL A 192 7.61 7.99 12.18
N ASN A 193 8.45 8.79 11.52
CA ASN A 193 9.56 9.50 12.15
C ASN A 193 9.09 10.43 13.28
N GLU A 194 8.02 11.18 13.06
CA GLU A 194 7.47 12.06 14.10
C GLU A 194 6.89 11.27 15.26
N CYS A 195 6.18 10.16 15.02
CA CYS A 195 5.73 9.27 16.09
C CYS A 195 6.92 8.79 16.95
N HIS A 196 8.01 8.33 16.33
CA HIS A 196 9.21 7.88 17.03
C HIS A 196 9.89 9.02 17.82
N ARG A 197 9.94 10.23 17.28
CA ARG A 197 10.46 11.40 17.99
C ARG A 197 9.66 11.74 19.24
N HIS A 198 8.37 11.51 19.21
CA HIS A 198 7.46 11.62 20.35
C HIS A 198 7.46 10.37 21.25
N LYS A 199 8.34 9.38 20.99
CA LYS A 199 8.44 8.10 21.71
C LYS A 199 7.21 7.21 21.60
N ILE A 200 6.44 7.39 20.53
CA ILE A 200 5.25 6.62 20.18
C ILE A 200 5.66 5.54 19.19
N GLY A 201 5.35 4.28 19.51
CA GLY A 201 5.51 3.17 18.55
C GLY A 201 4.40 3.18 17.50
N VAL A 202 4.71 2.71 16.29
CA VAL A 202 3.73 2.56 15.21
C VAL A 202 3.58 1.08 14.90
N ILE A 203 2.36 0.61 14.94
CA ILE A 203 1.94 -0.74 14.54
C ILE A 203 1.12 -0.59 13.26
N LEU A 204 1.35 -1.44 12.29
CA LEU A 204 0.59 -1.49 11.06
C LEU A 204 -0.29 -2.74 11.07
N ASP A 205 -1.59 -2.54 10.87
CA ASP A 205 -2.49 -3.65 10.60
C ASP A 205 -2.21 -4.16 9.18
N TRP A 206 -1.66 -5.38 9.10
CA TRP A 206 -1.25 -6.03 7.87
C TRP A 206 -2.26 -7.09 7.46
N VAL A 207 -2.93 -6.88 6.33
CA VAL A 207 -4.00 -7.75 5.81
C VAL A 207 -3.52 -8.49 4.56
N PRO A 208 -2.88 -9.66 4.67
CA PRO A 208 -2.35 -10.40 3.53
C PRO A 208 -3.41 -11.24 2.79
N ALA A 209 -4.64 -11.24 3.28
CA ALA A 209 -5.78 -11.96 2.70
C ALA A 209 -6.89 -11.00 2.28
N HIS A 210 -8.01 -11.52 1.78
CA HIS A 210 -9.22 -10.75 1.42
C HIS A 210 -9.00 -9.71 0.32
N PHE A 211 -8.07 -9.91 -0.61
CA PHE A 211 -7.93 -8.99 -1.72
C PHE A 211 -9.21 -9.01 -2.59
N PRO A 212 -9.66 -7.83 -3.07
CA PRO A 212 -10.88 -7.72 -3.85
C PRO A 212 -10.72 -8.30 -5.27
N LYS A 213 -11.83 -8.66 -5.90
CA LYS A 213 -11.87 -9.15 -7.29
C LYS A 213 -11.79 -8.03 -8.34
N ASP A 214 -11.30 -6.86 -7.98
CA ASP A 214 -11.07 -5.75 -8.91
C ASP A 214 -10.17 -6.16 -10.05
N ALA A 215 -10.53 -5.77 -11.27
CA ALA A 215 -9.84 -6.21 -12.48
C ALA A 215 -8.35 -5.84 -12.51
N HIS A 216 -7.95 -4.77 -11.81
CA HIS A 216 -6.55 -4.31 -11.71
C HIS A 216 -5.75 -4.99 -10.61
N GLY A 217 -6.42 -5.66 -9.65
CA GLY A 217 -5.81 -6.31 -8.49
C GLY A 217 -5.28 -7.72 -8.78
N LEU A 218 -5.10 -8.53 -7.71
CA LEU A 218 -4.47 -9.84 -7.79
C LEU A 218 -5.38 -10.93 -8.37
N ALA A 219 -6.71 -10.77 -8.26
CA ALA A 219 -7.66 -11.76 -8.73
C ALA A 219 -7.46 -12.08 -10.21
N GLU A 220 -7.29 -13.36 -10.53
CA GLU A 220 -7.03 -13.84 -11.89
C GLU A 220 -5.95 -13.02 -12.63
N PHE A 221 -4.80 -12.83 -11.99
CA PHE A 221 -3.77 -11.89 -12.44
C PHE A 221 -3.31 -12.13 -13.88
N ASP A 222 -3.11 -13.36 -14.28
CA ASP A 222 -2.73 -13.76 -15.63
C ASP A 222 -3.84 -14.55 -16.37
N GLY A 223 -5.09 -14.35 -15.95
CA GLY A 223 -6.24 -15.12 -16.43
C GLY A 223 -6.41 -16.46 -15.71
N SER A 224 -5.61 -16.72 -14.68
CA SER A 224 -5.75 -17.88 -13.81
C SER A 224 -5.69 -17.47 -12.34
N CYS A 225 -6.12 -18.36 -11.44
CA CYS A 225 -6.07 -18.16 -10.00
C CYS A 225 -4.62 -18.33 -9.48
N LEU A 226 -3.77 -17.32 -9.70
CA LEU A 226 -2.37 -17.34 -9.32
C LEU A 226 -2.17 -17.15 -7.81
N TYR A 227 -2.99 -16.32 -7.18
CA TYR A 227 -2.92 -15.95 -5.76
C TYR A 227 -4.07 -16.50 -4.92
N GLU A 228 -4.96 -17.25 -5.53
CA GLU A 228 -6.18 -17.79 -4.92
C GLU A 228 -6.43 -19.23 -5.35
N TYR A 229 -7.31 -19.92 -4.66
CA TYR A 229 -7.74 -21.25 -5.09
C TYR A 229 -8.72 -21.15 -6.26
N ALA A 230 -8.52 -21.97 -7.30
CA ALA A 230 -9.46 -22.06 -8.42
C ALA A 230 -10.78 -22.73 -8.03
N ASP A 231 -10.80 -23.59 -7.00
CA ASP A 231 -12.01 -24.21 -6.46
C ASP A 231 -12.68 -23.24 -5.45
N PRO A 232 -13.88 -22.70 -5.75
CA PRO A 232 -14.58 -21.78 -4.86
C PRO A 232 -14.80 -22.32 -3.44
N ARG A 233 -14.95 -23.63 -3.29
CA ARG A 233 -15.12 -24.25 -1.97
C ARG A 233 -13.89 -24.10 -1.07
N LYS A 234 -12.73 -23.79 -1.66
CA LYS A 234 -11.48 -23.51 -0.93
C LYS A 234 -11.13 -22.04 -0.94
N GLY A 235 -11.54 -21.30 -1.97
CA GLY A 235 -11.22 -19.88 -2.17
C GLY A 235 -12.21 -18.93 -1.50
N GLU A 236 -13.42 -19.42 -1.15
CA GLU A 236 -14.46 -18.60 -0.54
C GLU A 236 -14.73 -19.03 0.89
N HIS A 237 -14.83 -18.08 1.80
CA HIS A 237 -15.19 -18.35 3.18
C HIS A 237 -16.71 -18.55 3.30
N PRO A 238 -17.21 -19.57 4.04
CA PRO A 238 -18.64 -19.84 4.15
C PRO A 238 -19.47 -18.66 4.67
N ASP A 239 -18.93 -17.87 5.56
CA ASP A 239 -19.67 -16.81 6.26
C ASP A 239 -19.56 -15.44 5.57
N TRP A 240 -18.42 -15.10 4.96
CA TRP A 240 -18.19 -13.78 4.38
C TRP A 240 -17.73 -13.77 2.91
N GLY A 241 -17.74 -14.92 2.23
CA GLY A 241 -17.47 -15.02 0.81
C GLY A 241 -15.98 -14.85 0.45
N THR A 242 -15.73 -14.05 -0.57
CA THR A 242 -14.38 -13.83 -1.15
C THR A 242 -13.77 -12.54 -0.64
#